data_a3760422e37cac4a283956630a21c432
#
_entry.id   a3760422e37cac4a283956630a21c432
#
_cell.length_a   1.000
_cell.length_b   1.000
_cell.length_c   1.000
_cell.angle_alpha   90.00
_cell.angle_beta   90.00
_cell.angle_gamma   90.00
#
_symmetry.space_group_name_H-M   'P 1'
#
loop_
_entity.id
_entity.type
_entity.pdbx_description
1 polymer ?
#
loop_
_entity_poly.entity_id
_entity_poly.type
_entity_poly.pdbx_seq_one_letter_code
_entity_poly.pdbx_strand_id
1 'polypeptide(L)'
;MLFRSPKELKNVLKVFKEKKGASASLALSKSYKGSYFTIDRYMQMFGSNPFTWVNDGSGKLVASETTDNTKKALTYLRALYSEGLLAPDFASSDPSIVESNIKQGKTGVIFGPWWQYEYPLADLLPTQDWLSFPIPLEEGAKIVLPRQQIQYYYVVLKTCAYPEALMKMINLYIELDGKEGARAEDGYVWSWVPTQFYDPYDIDTQYTTINEQLKIDPKAENEAPAEWSAHAKKLWKAYPNYLKWKEDHGAVKFEANTFANIIGRVNEDGAWAAIKQTKAKDQFTYNEFYGLPTESQNLYGGQMSTHCEKFFTKVILKEANLESDWDNFVSEWNSSGGKECSEEINAWYAERK
;
A
#
# COMPACT_ATOMS: atom_id res chain seq x y z
N MET A 1 20.59 8.78 3.47
CA MET A 1 20.01 9.92 4.26
C MET A 1 18.59 9.52 4.62
N LEU A 2 18.29 9.35 5.89
CA LEU A 2 16.94 8.96 6.36
C LEU A 2 16.06 10.21 6.38
N PHE A 3 14.97 10.24 5.64
CA PHE A 3 13.96 11.28 5.77
C PHE A 3 12.89 10.81 6.79
N ARG A 4 12.55 11.70 7.73
CA ARG A 4 11.69 11.39 8.89
C ARG A 4 10.40 12.21 8.91
N SER A 5 10.26 13.15 7.98
CA SER A 5 9.11 14.06 7.89
C SER A 5 8.80 14.38 6.43
N PRO A 6 7.58 14.86 6.11
CA PRO A 6 7.22 15.33 4.78
C PRO A 6 8.17 16.42 4.26
N LYS A 7 8.67 17.29 5.16
CA LYS A 7 9.64 18.34 4.81
C LYS A 7 10.98 17.75 4.34
N GLU A 8 11.49 16.75 5.03
CA GLU A 8 12.74 16.08 4.64
C GLU A 8 12.57 15.29 3.35
N LEU A 9 11.43 14.62 3.17
CA LEU A 9 11.09 13.96 1.89
C LEU A 9 11.13 14.98 0.74
N LYS A 10 10.53 16.15 0.90
CA LYS A 10 10.55 17.20 -0.12
C LYS A 10 11.97 17.60 -0.51
N ASN A 11 12.92 17.67 0.44
CA ASN A 11 14.32 17.93 0.14
C ASN A 11 14.95 16.80 -0.69
N VAL A 12 14.61 15.53 -0.40
CA VAL A 12 15.06 14.38 -1.21
C VAL A 12 14.52 14.48 -2.63
N LEU A 13 13.22 14.81 -2.80
CA LEU A 13 12.61 15.00 -4.12
C LEU A 13 13.33 16.10 -4.95
N LYS A 14 13.73 17.20 -4.30
CA LYS A 14 14.53 18.25 -4.94
C LYS A 14 15.89 17.73 -5.43
N VAL A 15 16.57 16.92 -4.63
CA VAL A 15 17.83 16.30 -5.03
C VAL A 15 17.65 15.39 -6.25
N PHE A 16 16.58 14.60 -6.30
CA PHE A 16 16.28 13.78 -7.48
C PHE A 16 16.06 14.65 -8.74
N LYS A 17 15.29 15.72 -8.61
CA LYS A 17 15.06 16.66 -9.71
C LYS A 17 16.37 17.32 -10.18
N GLU A 18 17.11 17.92 -9.25
CA GLU A 18 18.25 18.80 -9.59
C GLU A 18 19.52 18.03 -9.96
N LYS A 19 19.78 16.89 -9.29
CA LYS A 19 21.03 16.14 -9.44
C LYS A 19 20.90 14.87 -10.29
N LYS A 20 19.69 14.33 -10.40
CA LYS A 20 19.43 13.09 -11.15
C LYS A 20 18.55 13.32 -12.38
N GLY A 21 18.09 14.54 -12.61
CA GLY A 21 17.27 14.89 -13.79
C GLY A 21 15.88 14.26 -13.76
N ALA A 22 15.36 13.87 -12.58
CA ALA A 22 14.03 13.29 -12.46
C ALA A 22 12.95 14.30 -12.87
N SER A 23 12.20 13.98 -13.91
CA SER A 23 11.11 14.84 -14.40
C SER A 23 9.84 14.74 -13.55
N ALA A 24 9.71 13.64 -12.78
CA ALA A 24 8.65 13.38 -11.82
C ALA A 24 9.29 12.71 -10.59
N SER A 25 9.87 13.52 -9.69
CA SER A 25 10.63 12.98 -8.54
C SER A 25 9.83 12.04 -7.67
N LEU A 26 8.50 12.28 -7.55
CA LEU A 26 7.55 11.46 -6.83
C LEU A 26 6.58 10.79 -7.83
N ALA A 27 6.41 9.48 -7.73
CA ALA A 27 5.46 8.71 -8.54
C ALA A 27 4.02 9.03 -8.14
N LEU A 28 3.26 9.69 -9.00
CA LEU A 28 1.85 9.98 -8.77
C LEU A 28 1.07 9.82 -10.06
N SER A 29 -0.04 9.08 -10.03
CA SER A 29 -1.00 8.93 -11.13
C SER A 29 -2.26 9.74 -10.86
N LYS A 30 -3.15 9.81 -11.86
CA LYS A 30 -4.49 10.38 -11.70
C LYS A 30 -5.37 9.61 -10.73
N SER A 31 -5.01 8.37 -10.42
CA SER A 31 -5.81 7.48 -9.57
C SER A 31 -5.82 7.99 -8.14
N TYR A 32 -7.03 8.19 -7.64
CA TYR A 32 -7.22 8.72 -6.30
C TYR A 32 -6.98 7.67 -5.23
N LYS A 33 -7.47 6.46 -5.45
CA LYS A 33 -7.40 5.32 -4.53
C LYS A 33 -6.91 4.08 -5.26
N GLY A 34 -6.07 3.29 -4.60
CA GLY A 34 -5.54 2.06 -5.18
C GLY A 34 -4.35 1.49 -4.42
N SER A 35 -3.64 0.56 -5.07
CA SER A 35 -2.51 -0.12 -4.44
C SER A 35 -1.23 0.71 -4.47
N TYR A 36 -0.96 1.46 -5.53
CA TYR A 36 0.29 2.22 -5.72
C TYR A 36 0.09 3.44 -6.63
N PHE A 37 0.94 4.43 -6.48
CA PHE A 37 0.96 5.71 -7.23
C PHE A 37 -0.31 6.54 -7.08
N THR A 38 -1.06 6.36 -5.99
CA THR A 38 -2.35 6.99 -5.77
C THR A 38 -2.28 8.12 -4.74
N ILE A 39 -3.15 9.11 -4.88
CA ILE A 39 -3.13 10.33 -4.07
C ILE A 39 -3.33 10.00 -2.58
N ASP A 40 -4.24 9.08 -2.23
CA ASP A 40 -4.52 8.67 -0.86
C ASP A 40 -3.27 8.18 -0.12
N ARG A 41 -2.34 7.50 -0.79
CA ARG A 41 -1.11 6.98 -0.17
C ARG A 41 -0.21 8.10 0.34
N TYR A 42 -0.12 9.20 -0.39
CA TYR A 42 0.68 10.35 0.04
C TYR A 42 0.01 11.15 1.15
N MET A 43 -1.33 11.15 1.20
CA MET A 43 -2.10 11.81 2.25
C MET A 43 -1.90 11.15 3.62
N GLN A 44 -1.55 9.87 3.66
CA GLN A 44 -1.23 9.15 4.88
C GLN A 44 -0.09 9.78 5.70
N MET A 45 0.81 10.53 5.06
CA MET A 45 1.85 11.28 5.77
C MET A 45 1.29 12.26 6.80
N PHE A 46 0.06 12.71 6.61
CA PHE A 46 -0.64 13.67 7.47
C PHE A 46 -1.76 13.01 8.29
N GLY A 47 -1.84 11.68 8.31
CA GLY A 47 -2.91 10.96 8.99
C GLY A 47 -4.27 11.05 8.28
N SER A 48 -4.27 11.40 6.99
CA SER A 48 -5.47 11.39 6.15
C SER A 48 -5.51 10.12 5.30
N ASN A 49 -6.65 9.44 5.33
CA ASN A 49 -6.98 8.37 4.40
C ASN A 49 -8.43 8.55 3.93
N PRO A 50 -8.66 9.34 2.90
CA PRO A 50 -10.00 9.64 2.41
C PRO A 50 -10.84 8.38 2.19
N PHE A 51 -12.14 8.51 2.40
CA PHE A 51 -13.14 7.42 2.41
C PHE A 51 -12.97 6.43 3.57
N THR A 52 -12.32 6.87 4.65
CA THR A 52 -12.32 6.18 5.94
C THR A 52 -12.93 7.06 7.01
N TRP A 53 -13.37 6.43 8.10
CA TRP A 53 -13.98 7.10 9.21
C TRP A 53 -13.06 7.03 10.42
N VAL A 54 -12.69 8.19 10.93
CA VAL A 54 -11.74 8.32 12.03
C VAL A 54 -12.41 8.98 13.23
N ASN A 55 -11.97 8.63 14.43
CA ASN A 55 -12.46 9.28 15.65
C ASN A 55 -11.92 10.70 15.74
N ASP A 56 -12.80 11.68 15.96
CA ASP A 56 -12.46 13.10 16.09
C ASP A 56 -11.99 13.50 17.52
N GLY A 57 -11.93 12.53 18.43
CA GLY A 57 -11.59 12.75 19.85
C GLY A 57 -12.80 13.12 20.73
N SER A 58 -13.95 13.48 20.15
CA SER A 58 -15.21 13.73 20.90
C SER A 58 -16.02 12.46 21.13
N GLY A 59 -15.59 11.36 20.52
CA GLY A 59 -16.32 10.11 20.56
C GLY A 59 -17.27 9.94 19.36
N LYS A 60 -17.12 10.74 18.33
CA LYS A 60 -17.80 10.61 17.04
C LYS A 60 -16.81 10.23 15.95
N LEU A 61 -17.35 9.62 14.91
CA LEU A 61 -16.62 9.37 13.68
C LEU A 61 -16.87 10.49 12.67
N VAL A 62 -15.79 10.95 12.06
CA VAL A 62 -15.81 11.91 10.97
C VAL A 62 -15.19 11.32 9.71
N ALA A 63 -15.67 11.74 8.56
CA ALA A 63 -15.08 11.33 7.28
C ALA A 63 -13.70 11.94 7.11
N SER A 64 -12.69 11.13 6.88
CA SER A 64 -11.29 11.58 6.80
C SER A 64 -11.08 12.65 5.73
N GLU A 65 -11.81 12.59 4.62
CA GLU A 65 -11.73 13.55 3.51
C GLU A 65 -12.16 14.98 3.87
N THR A 66 -12.90 15.18 4.97
CA THR A 66 -13.38 16.49 5.43
C THR A 66 -12.56 17.07 6.58
N THR A 67 -11.45 16.43 6.94
CA THR A 67 -10.63 16.80 8.10
C THR A 67 -9.49 17.79 7.75
N ASP A 68 -8.99 18.50 8.76
CA ASP A 68 -7.81 19.35 8.62
C ASP A 68 -6.55 18.57 8.18
N ASN A 69 -6.46 17.29 8.49
CA ASN A 69 -5.37 16.45 8.03
C ASN A 69 -5.38 16.30 6.49
N THR A 70 -6.57 16.19 5.90
CA THR A 70 -6.73 16.21 4.44
C THR A 70 -6.36 17.57 3.85
N LYS A 71 -6.77 18.67 4.48
CA LYS A 71 -6.37 20.03 4.06
C LYS A 71 -4.85 20.22 4.07
N LYS A 72 -4.16 19.76 5.13
CA LYS A 72 -2.69 19.77 5.22
C LYS A 72 -2.05 18.93 4.10
N ALA A 73 -2.54 17.74 3.85
CA ALA A 73 -2.05 16.85 2.81
C ALA A 73 -2.17 17.49 1.41
N LEU A 74 -3.31 18.10 1.11
CA LEU A 74 -3.53 18.81 -0.16
C LEU A 74 -2.60 20.03 -0.30
N THR A 75 -2.39 20.78 0.78
CA THR A 75 -1.42 21.88 0.81
C THR A 75 -0.02 21.41 0.43
N TYR A 76 0.41 20.28 0.97
CA TYR A 76 1.70 19.70 0.68
C TYR A 76 1.80 19.23 -0.78
N LEU A 77 0.82 18.48 -1.30
CA LEU A 77 0.80 17.99 -2.67
C LEU A 77 0.77 19.16 -3.69
N ARG A 78 -0.02 20.21 -3.41
CA ARG A 78 -0.03 21.45 -4.18
C ARG A 78 1.35 22.12 -4.22
N ALA A 79 2.06 22.14 -3.09
CA ALA A 79 3.41 22.68 -3.04
C ALA A 79 4.39 21.84 -3.85
N LEU A 80 4.31 20.50 -3.80
CA LEU A 80 5.13 19.62 -4.64
C LEU A 80 4.88 19.86 -6.13
N TYR A 81 3.62 20.00 -6.54
CA TYR A 81 3.25 20.32 -7.91
C TYR A 81 3.81 21.67 -8.35
N SER A 82 3.64 22.72 -7.52
CA SER A 82 4.13 24.06 -7.80
C SER A 82 5.64 24.16 -7.96
N GLU A 83 6.39 23.29 -7.28
CA GLU A 83 7.85 23.19 -7.35
C GLU A 83 8.32 22.24 -8.47
N GLY A 84 7.38 21.65 -9.22
CA GLY A 84 7.67 20.72 -10.32
C GLY A 84 8.33 19.43 -9.83
N LEU A 85 7.93 18.93 -8.64
CA LEU A 85 8.36 17.66 -8.07
C LEU A 85 7.40 16.51 -8.38
N LEU A 86 6.20 16.83 -8.87
CA LEU A 86 5.25 15.92 -9.49
C LEU A 86 5.31 16.06 -11.00
N ALA A 87 4.90 15.02 -11.73
CA ALA A 87 4.73 15.10 -13.17
C ALA A 87 3.68 16.19 -13.50
N PRO A 88 3.95 17.08 -14.50
CA PRO A 88 3.01 18.15 -14.84
C PRO A 88 1.66 17.63 -15.34
N ASP A 89 1.65 16.42 -15.90
CA ASP A 89 0.50 15.72 -16.46
C ASP A 89 -0.06 14.64 -15.54
N PHE A 90 0.30 14.63 -14.23
CA PHE A 90 -0.12 13.55 -13.31
C PHE A 90 -1.64 13.32 -13.29
N ALA A 91 -2.42 14.40 -13.42
CA ALA A 91 -3.88 14.35 -13.39
C ALA A 91 -4.51 13.63 -14.60
N SER A 92 -3.74 13.35 -15.64
CA SER A 92 -4.14 12.56 -16.81
C SER A 92 -3.35 11.24 -16.93
N SER A 93 -2.30 11.06 -16.13
CA SER A 93 -1.42 9.90 -16.22
C SER A 93 -2.01 8.67 -15.56
N ASP A 94 -2.19 7.61 -16.33
CA ASP A 94 -2.54 6.28 -15.81
C ASP A 94 -1.36 5.65 -15.06
N PRO A 95 -1.59 4.69 -14.14
CA PRO A 95 -0.52 3.97 -13.45
C PRO A 95 0.54 3.37 -14.36
N SER A 96 0.18 2.93 -15.57
CA SER A 96 1.12 2.40 -16.57
C SER A 96 2.11 3.45 -17.11
N ILE A 97 1.69 4.71 -17.20
CA ILE A 97 2.57 5.82 -17.59
C ILE A 97 3.57 6.09 -16.46
N VAL A 98 3.11 6.09 -15.22
CA VAL A 98 3.97 6.26 -14.04
C VAL A 98 5.00 5.13 -13.95
N GLU A 99 4.59 3.88 -14.17
CA GLU A 99 5.48 2.73 -14.23
C GLU A 99 6.55 2.89 -15.32
N SER A 100 6.15 3.35 -16.51
CA SER A 100 7.10 3.65 -17.58
C SER A 100 8.13 4.71 -17.17
N ASN A 101 7.71 5.76 -16.45
CA ASN A 101 8.61 6.78 -15.92
C ASN A 101 9.60 6.23 -14.90
N ILE A 102 9.16 5.31 -14.04
CA ILE A 102 10.02 4.60 -13.08
C ILE A 102 11.08 3.79 -13.84
N LYS A 103 10.65 2.99 -14.83
CA LYS A 103 11.55 2.16 -15.67
C LYS A 103 12.57 2.99 -16.43
N GLN A 104 12.23 4.20 -16.79
CA GLN A 104 13.13 5.15 -17.48
C GLN A 104 14.02 5.97 -16.53
N GLY A 105 13.97 5.70 -15.20
CA GLY A 105 14.75 6.46 -14.22
C GLY A 105 14.30 7.90 -14.00
N LYS A 106 13.08 8.25 -14.44
CA LYS A 106 12.52 9.61 -14.30
C LYS A 106 11.91 9.88 -12.94
N THR A 107 11.77 8.85 -12.09
CA THR A 107 11.13 8.90 -10.78
C THR A 107 12.07 8.31 -9.74
N GLY A 108 12.22 8.98 -8.61
CA GLY A 108 13.13 8.56 -7.55
C GLY A 108 12.44 8.07 -6.27
N VAL A 109 11.16 8.36 -6.09
CA VAL A 109 10.41 7.99 -4.89
C VAL A 109 9.04 7.42 -5.25
N ILE A 110 8.70 6.30 -4.60
CA ILE A 110 7.45 5.57 -4.78
C ILE A 110 6.84 5.32 -3.40
N PHE A 111 5.53 5.51 -3.24
CA PHE A 111 4.77 5.01 -2.11
C PHE A 111 3.91 3.85 -2.58
N GLY A 112 3.93 2.75 -1.84
CA GLY A 112 3.14 1.59 -2.20
C GLY A 112 3.19 0.45 -1.19
N PRO A 113 2.59 -0.68 -1.54
CA PRO A 113 2.52 -1.85 -0.69
C PRO A 113 3.89 -2.54 -0.55
N TRP A 114 4.00 -3.43 0.44
CA TRP A 114 5.22 -4.20 0.73
C TRP A 114 5.73 -5.04 -0.45
N TRP A 115 4.85 -5.44 -1.37
CA TRP A 115 5.19 -6.24 -2.55
C TRP A 115 5.66 -5.42 -3.77
N GLN A 116 5.96 -4.12 -3.60
CA GLN A 116 6.47 -3.29 -4.71
C GLN A 116 7.77 -3.79 -5.32
N TYR A 117 8.59 -4.51 -4.58
CA TYR A 117 9.78 -5.14 -5.13
C TYR A 117 9.46 -6.24 -6.15
N GLU A 118 8.30 -6.90 -6.01
CA GLU A 118 7.83 -7.89 -6.98
C GLU A 118 7.21 -7.22 -8.22
N TYR A 119 6.55 -6.08 -8.01
CA TYR A 119 5.95 -5.27 -9.07
C TYR A 119 5.76 -3.82 -8.59
N PRO A 120 6.23 -2.79 -9.35
CA PRO A 120 6.83 -2.87 -10.69
C PRO A 120 8.37 -2.94 -10.69
N LEU A 121 9.03 -3.15 -9.54
CA LEU A 121 10.49 -2.97 -9.43
C LEU A 121 11.31 -4.20 -9.82
N ALA A 122 10.74 -5.41 -9.88
CA ALA A 122 11.51 -6.64 -10.07
C ALA A 122 12.49 -6.58 -11.26
N ASP A 123 12.02 -6.10 -12.41
CA ASP A 123 12.85 -6.01 -13.62
C ASP A 123 13.95 -4.94 -13.53
N LEU A 124 13.88 -4.04 -12.55
CA LEU A 124 14.84 -2.94 -12.38
C LEU A 124 15.96 -3.26 -11.38
N LEU A 125 15.72 -4.22 -10.49
CA LEU A 125 16.66 -4.56 -9.42
C LEU A 125 18.06 -4.96 -9.90
N PRO A 126 18.24 -5.56 -11.11
CA PRO A 126 19.59 -5.81 -11.63
C PRO A 126 20.40 -4.57 -11.96
N THR A 127 19.77 -3.41 -12.14
CA THR A 127 20.40 -2.17 -12.60
C THR A 127 20.14 -0.97 -11.70
N GLN A 128 19.24 -1.10 -10.72
CA GLN A 128 18.83 -0.01 -9.83
C GLN A 128 18.71 -0.49 -8.40
N ASP A 129 19.33 0.22 -7.47
CA ASP A 129 19.20 -0.01 -6.04
C ASP A 129 17.98 0.76 -5.51
N TRP A 130 17.01 0.01 -4.96
CA TRP A 130 15.85 0.55 -4.30
C TRP A 130 15.88 0.19 -2.81
N LEU A 131 15.65 1.19 -1.96
CA LEU A 131 15.62 1.04 -0.50
C LEU A 131 14.25 1.40 0.03
N SER A 132 13.78 0.68 1.04
CA SER A 132 12.52 0.99 1.72
C SER A 132 12.73 1.79 2.99
N PHE A 133 11.81 2.71 3.22
CA PHE A 133 11.78 3.53 4.43
C PHE A 133 10.36 3.57 4.99
N PRO A 134 10.20 3.70 6.32
CA PRO A 134 8.92 4.09 6.89
C PRO A 134 8.36 5.35 6.23
N ILE A 135 7.04 5.40 6.07
CA ILE A 135 6.38 6.62 5.57
C ILE A 135 6.74 7.80 6.49
N PRO A 136 7.27 8.91 5.95
CA PRO A 136 7.65 10.07 6.77
C PRO A 136 6.40 10.83 7.23
N LEU A 137 6.02 10.63 8.47
CA LEU A 137 4.80 11.22 9.04
C LEU A 137 5.04 12.64 9.54
N GLU A 138 4.02 13.48 9.43
CA GLU A 138 3.89 14.72 10.18
C GLU A 138 3.78 14.39 11.67
N GLU A 139 4.22 15.32 12.54
CA GLU A 139 4.18 15.12 13.98
C GLU A 139 2.76 14.80 14.48
N GLY A 140 2.62 13.72 15.23
CA GLY A 140 1.33 13.23 15.73
C GLY A 140 0.47 12.49 14.71
N ALA A 141 0.85 12.45 13.44
CA ALA A 141 0.09 11.71 12.43
C ALA A 141 0.30 10.20 12.57
N LYS A 142 -0.76 9.44 12.27
CA LYS A 142 -0.73 7.98 12.16
C LYS A 142 -1.26 7.53 10.80
N ILE A 143 -0.74 6.42 10.30
CA ILE A 143 -1.22 5.77 9.08
C ILE A 143 -2.54 5.08 9.40
N VAL A 144 -3.60 5.45 8.68
CA VAL A 144 -4.93 4.85 8.85
C VAL A 144 -5.04 3.58 8.00
N LEU A 145 -5.12 2.44 8.65
CA LEU A 145 -5.29 1.14 8.01
C LEU A 145 -6.78 0.77 7.89
N PRO A 146 -7.18 0.01 6.86
CA PRO A 146 -8.50 -0.61 6.84
C PRO A 146 -8.60 -1.64 7.97
N ARG A 147 -9.76 -1.69 8.65
CA ARG A 147 -10.05 -2.72 9.66
C ARG A 147 -10.70 -3.97 9.05
N GLN A 148 -10.86 -3.99 7.75
CA GLN A 148 -11.52 -5.08 7.05
C GLN A 148 -10.71 -6.37 7.14
N GLN A 149 -11.26 -7.39 7.78
CA GLN A 149 -10.63 -8.70 7.95
C GLN A 149 -10.97 -9.67 6.81
N ILE A 150 -12.12 -9.47 6.14
CA ILE A 150 -12.60 -10.33 5.06
C ILE A 150 -12.61 -9.49 3.78
N GLN A 151 -11.83 -9.91 2.79
CA GLN A 151 -11.74 -9.22 1.50
C GLN A 151 -12.67 -9.81 0.44
N TYR A 152 -12.97 -11.10 0.54
CA TYR A 152 -13.76 -11.84 -0.44
C TYR A 152 -14.78 -12.74 0.23
N TYR A 153 -15.92 -12.91 -0.45
CA TYR A 153 -16.95 -13.87 -0.08
C TYR A 153 -17.10 -14.86 -1.24
N TYR A 154 -17.09 -16.13 -0.92
CA TYR A 154 -17.39 -17.19 -1.88
C TYR A 154 -18.87 -17.50 -1.83
N VAL A 155 -19.54 -17.36 -2.95
CA VAL A 155 -20.98 -17.63 -3.06
C VAL A 155 -21.24 -18.74 -4.07
N VAL A 156 -22.17 -19.61 -3.77
CA VAL A 156 -22.63 -20.69 -4.64
C VAL A 156 -24.08 -20.40 -5.01
N LEU A 157 -24.39 -20.48 -6.30
CA LEU A 157 -25.77 -20.30 -6.76
C LEU A 157 -26.67 -21.37 -6.12
N LYS A 158 -27.88 -21.00 -5.68
CA LYS A 158 -28.87 -21.90 -5.09
C LYS A 158 -29.23 -23.07 -6.02
N THR A 159 -29.10 -22.87 -7.32
CA THR A 159 -29.36 -23.86 -8.37
C THR A 159 -28.15 -24.75 -8.70
N CYS A 160 -27.02 -24.58 -8.03
CA CYS A 160 -25.84 -25.41 -8.25
C CYS A 160 -26.11 -26.85 -7.82
N ALA A 161 -25.85 -27.80 -8.72
CA ALA A 161 -26.08 -29.23 -8.46
C ALA A 161 -25.10 -29.83 -7.43
N TYR A 162 -23.92 -29.21 -7.25
CA TYR A 162 -22.84 -29.72 -6.38
C TYR A 162 -22.26 -28.60 -5.51
N PRO A 163 -23.03 -28.00 -4.60
CA PRO A 163 -22.56 -26.87 -3.79
C PRO A 163 -21.37 -27.20 -2.90
N GLU A 164 -21.23 -28.47 -2.49
CA GLU A 164 -20.12 -28.99 -1.68
C GLU A 164 -18.77 -28.97 -2.43
N ALA A 165 -18.77 -28.84 -3.74
CA ALA A 165 -17.55 -28.77 -4.54
C ALA A 165 -16.67 -27.58 -4.11
N LEU A 166 -17.27 -26.45 -3.74
CA LEU A 166 -16.53 -25.30 -3.23
C LEU A 166 -15.74 -25.66 -1.97
N MET A 167 -16.35 -26.35 -1.00
CA MET A 167 -15.65 -26.74 0.24
C MET A 167 -14.54 -27.76 -0.04
N LYS A 168 -14.76 -28.68 -0.99
CA LYS A 168 -13.71 -29.62 -1.42
C LYS A 168 -12.53 -28.90 -2.07
N MET A 169 -12.79 -27.89 -2.88
CA MET A 169 -11.74 -27.06 -3.49
C MET A 169 -10.96 -26.29 -2.43
N ILE A 170 -11.62 -25.71 -1.43
CA ILE A 170 -10.98 -25.01 -0.32
C ILE A 170 -10.09 -25.98 0.47
N ASN A 171 -10.61 -27.13 0.86
CA ASN A 171 -9.85 -28.14 1.60
C ASN A 171 -8.62 -28.62 0.81
N LEU A 172 -8.78 -28.90 -0.50
CA LEU A 172 -7.69 -29.29 -1.36
C LEU A 172 -6.63 -28.17 -1.47
N TYR A 173 -7.07 -26.92 -1.60
CA TYR A 173 -6.15 -25.78 -1.63
C TYR A 173 -5.30 -25.72 -0.35
N ILE A 174 -5.95 -25.80 0.83
CA ILE A 174 -5.25 -25.76 2.12
C ILE A 174 -4.32 -26.97 2.28
N GLU A 175 -4.75 -28.15 1.86
CA GLU A 175 -3.94 -29.37 1.94
C GLU A 175 -2.70 -29.31 1.06
N LEU A 176 -2.81 -28.71 -0.14
CA LEU A 176 -1.73 -28.62 -1.12
C LEU A 176 -0.88 -27.36 -0.94
N ASP A 177 -1.35 -26.38 -0.19
CA ASP A 177 -0.60 -25.14 0.01
C ASP A 177 0.75 -25.41 0.64
N GLY A 178 1.79 -24.99 -0.07
CA GLY A 178 3.17 -25.19 0.35
C GLY A 178 3.78 -26.56 0.09
N LYS A 179 3.04 -27.52 -0.47
CA LYS A 179 3.66 -28.79 -0.92
C LYS A 179 4.46 -28.57 -2.21
N GLU A 180 5.65 -29.14 -2.27
CA GLU A 180 6.51 -29.08 -3.47
C GLU A 180 5.78 -29.71 -4.67
N GLY A 181 5.80 -29.02 -5.81
CA GLY A 181 5.12 -29.47 -7.03
C GLY A 181 3.59 -29.32 -7.04
N ALA A 182 2.97 -28.83 -5.96
CA ALA A 182 1.53 -28.61 -5.91
C ALA A 182 1.07 -27.42 -6.78
N ARG A 183 1.97 -26.53 -7.12
CA ARG A 183 1.75 -25.38 -8.00
C ARG A 183 2.81 -25.33 -9.08
N ALA A 184 2.42 -24.98 -10.30
CA ALA A 184 3.39 -24.71 -11.36
C ALA A 184 4.27 -23.52 -10.97
N GLU A 185 5.58 -23.71 -10.94
CA GLU A 185 6.53 -22.68 -10.50
C GLU A 185 6.47 -21.42 -11.36
N ASP A 186 6.21 -21.56 -12.66
CA ASP A 186 6.28 -20.49 -13.65
C ASP A 186 4.92 -19.90 -14.06
N GLY A 187 3.81 -20.39 -13.54
CA GLY A 187 2.46 -20.00 -13.99
C GLY A 187 1.53 -19.54 -12.89
N TYR A 188 2.03 -19.42 -11.67
CA TYR A 188 1.21 -18.99 -10.54
C TYR A 188 0.93 -17.49 -10.59
N VAL A 189 -0.27 -17.15 -11.05
CA VAL A 189 -0.80 -15.81 -10.93
C VAL A 189 -1.77 -15.80 -9.74
N TRP A 190 -1.44 -15.12 -8.67
CA TRP A 190 -2.23 -15.04 -7.44
C TRP A 190 -3.71 -14.71 -7.70
N SER A 191 -3.97 -13.81 -8.66
CA SER A 191 -5.32 -13.39 -9.05
C SER A 191 -6.17 -14.47 -9.72
N TRP A 192 -5.57 -15.59 -10.16
CA TRP A 192 -6.26 -16.68 -10.87
C TRP A 192 -6.58 -17.85 -9.97
N VAL A 193 -6.22 -17.76 -8.69
CA VAL A 193 -6.54 -18.83 -7.73
C VAL A 193 -8.03 -18.78 -7.45
N PRO A 194 -8.77 -19.88 -7.66
CA PRO A 194 -10.21 -19.91 -7.43
C PRO A 194 -10.60 -19.69 -5.95
N THR A 195 -9.66 -19.96 -5.04
CA THR A 195 -9.82 -19.70 -3.61
C THR A 195 -8.58 -19.01 -3.08
N GLN A 196 -8.77 -17.83 -2.45
CA GLN A 196 -7.66 -17.05 -1.89
C GLN A 196 -7.75 -17.13 -0.35
N PHE A 197 -7.07 -18.11 0.20
CA PHE A 197 -6.84 -18.23 1.63
C PHE A 197 -5.35 -18.06 1.90
N TYR A 198 -5.01 -17.24 2.86
CA TYR A 198 -3.63 -17.07 3.29
C TYR A 198 -3.60 -16.73 4.78
N ASP A 199 -2.52 -17.12 5.42
CA ASP A 199 -2.23 -16.70 6.78
C ASP A 199 -1.88 -15.19 6.78
N PRO A 200 -2.64 -14.33 7.47
CA PRO A 200 -2.36 -12.90 7.54
C PRO A 200 -1.00 -12.59 8.21
N TYR A 201 -0.42 -13.55 8.91
CA TYR A 201 0.88 -13.42 9.56
C TYR A 201 2.03 -14.07 8.78
N ASP A 202 1.78 -14.70 7.63
CA ASP A 202 2.80 -15.44 6.88
C ASP A 202 4.05 -14.61 6.56
N ILE A 203 3.86 -13.36 6.08
CA ILE A 203 4.99 -12.47 5.76
C ILE A 203 5.76 -12.06 7.02
N ASP A 204 5.05 -11.76 8.12
CA ASP A 204 5.70 -11.43 9.41
C ASP A 204 6.48 -12.62 9.96
N THR A 205 5.94 -13.82 9.80
CA THR A 205 6.57 -15.09 10.17
C THR A 205 7.81 -15.35 9.31
N GLN A 206 7.73 -15.17 7.98
CA GLN A 206 8.88 -15.28 7.08
C GLN A 206 10.00 -14.33 7.50
N TYR A 207 9.68 -13.05 7.71
CA TYR A 207 10.65 -12.05 8.15
C TYR A 207 11.32 -12.47 9.47
N THR A 208 10.53 -12.81 10.48
CA THR A 208 11.02 -13.09 11.83
C THR A 208 11.87 -14.35 11.86
N THR A 209 11.34 -15.48 11.35
CA THR A 209 12.03 -16.77 11.37
C THR A 209 13.33 -16.75 10.58
N ILE A 210 13.31 -16.17 9.38
CA ILE A 210 14.52 -16.13 8.55
C ILE A 210 15.58 -15.23 9.20
N ASN A 211 15.21 -14.05 9.69
CA ASN A 211 16.18 -13.15 10.32
C ASN A 211 16.73 -13.69 11.65
N GLU A 212 15.96 -14.45 12.41
CA GLU A 212 16.47 -15.16 13.59
C GLU A 212 17.49 -16.23 13.20
N GLN A 213 17.21 -16.99 12.16
CA GLN A 213 18.13 -18.02 11.67
C GLN A 213 19.39 -17.42 11.03
N LEU A 214 19.30 -16.28 10.34
CA LEU A 214 20.46 -15.59 9.77
C LEU A 214 21.46 -15.10 10.83
N LYS A 215 21.05 -14.94 12.09
CA LYS A 215 21.98 -14.65 13.20
C LYS A 215 22.86 -15.86 13.55
N ILE A 216 22.37 -17.07 13.25
CA ILE A 216 23.05 -18.34 13.53
C ILE A 216 23.81 -18.80 12.28
N ASP A 217 23.19 -18.67 11.12
CA ASP A 217 23.72 -19.07 9.82
C ASP A 217 23.59 -17.90 8.81
N PRO A 218 24.51 -16.92 8.83
CA PRO A 218 24.43 -15.70 8.02
C PRO A 218 24.43 -15.93 6.51
N LYS A 219 24.87 -17.10 6.06
CA LYS A 219 24.94 -17.45 4.63
C LYS A 219 23.84 -18.41 4.19
N ALA A 220 22.99 -18.85 5.12
CA ALA A 220 21.95 -19.84 4.87
C ALA A 220 22.49 -21.13 4.22
N GLU A 221 23.63 -21.63 4.73
CA GLU A 221 24.30 -22.84 4.20
C GLU A 221 23.64 -24.13 4.70
N ASN A 222 22.92 -24.08 5.81
CA ASN A 222 22.22 -25.22 6.38
C ASN A 222 20.80 -25.36 5.80
N GLU A 223 20.22 -26.55 5.96
CA GLU A 223 18.83 -26.77 5.62
C GLU A 223 17.89 -25.94 6.49
N ALA A 224 16.78 -25.48 5.91
CA ALA A 224 15.74 -24.78 6.65
C ALA A 224 15.10 -25.73 7.69
N PRO A 225 14.74 -25.24 8.90
CA PRO A 225 13.99 -26.01 9.88
C PRO A 225 12.71 -26.63 9.29
N ALA A 226 12.43 -27.89 9.70
CA ALA A 226 11.32 -28.66 9.12
C ALA A 226 9.95 -28.03 9.36
N GLU A 227 9.77 -27.30 10.46
CA GLU A 227 8.55 -26.63 10.87
C GLU A 227 8.25 -25.32 10.11
N TRP A 228 9.19 -24.81 9.34
CA TRP A 228 8.97 -23.57 8.59
C TRP A 228 7.93 -23.73 7.50
N SER A 229 7.22 -22.62 7.18
CA SER A 229 6.33 -22.58 6.02
C SER A 229 7.10 -22.84 4.72
N ALA A 230 6.42 -23.35 3.72
CA ALA A 230 7.04 -23.61 2.42
C ALA A 230 7.61 -22.33 1.78
N HIS A 231 6.93 -21.19 1.98
CA HIS A 231 7.41 -19.90 1.51
C HIS A 231 8.73 -19.50 2.19
N ALA A 232 8.83 -19.64 3.52
CA ALA A 232 10.06 -19.36 4.24
C ALA A 232 11.20 -20.29 3.79
N LYS A 233 10.93 -21.59 3.63
CA LYS A 233 11.91 -22.57 3.10
C LYS A 233 12.39 -22.22 1.70
N LYS A 234 11.49 -21.78 0.82
CA LYS A 234 11.84 -21.36 -0.54
C LYS A 234 12.78 -20.16 -0.53
N LEU A 235 12.51 -19.14 0.28
CA LEU A 235 13.37 -17.96 0.40
C LEU A 235 14.72 -18.31 1.01
N TRP A 236 14.75 -19.18 2.05
CA TRP A 236 15.98 -19.65 2.68
C TRP A 236 16.87 -20.40 1.70
N LYS A 237 16.31 -21.36 0.94
CA LYS A 237 17.05 -22.12 -0.09
C LYS A 237 17.66 -21.20 -1.16
N ALA A 238 17.00 -20.11 -1.49
CA ALA A 238 17.47 -19.16 -2.50
C ALA A 238 18.48 -18.13 -1.94
N TYR A 239 18.55 -17.96 -0.63
CA TYR A 239 19.31 -16.91 0.02
C TYR A 239 20.82 -16.92 -0.31
N PRO A 240 21.51 -18.08 -0.38
CA PRO A 240 22.92 -18.13 -0.79
C PRO A 240 23.17 -17.59 -2.20
N ASN A 241 22.24 -17.87 -3.15
CA ASN A 241 22.34 -17.34 -4.51
C ASN A 241 22.02 -15.83 -4.55
N TYR A 242 21.08 -15.38 -3.73
CA TYR A 242 20.81 -13.97 -3.55
C TYR A 242 22.04 -13.20 -3.03
N LEU A 243 22.76 -13.74 -2.05
CA LEU A 243 23.99 -13.12 -1.54
C LEU A 243 25.08 -13.01 -2.63
N LYS A 244 25.28 -14.08 -3.42
CA LYS A 244 26.23 -14.06 -4.56
C LYS A 244 25.83 -12.99 -5.58
N TRP A 245 24.54 -12.90 -5.92
CA TRP A 245 24.05 -11.89 -6.83
C TRP A 245 24.20 -10.47 -6.25
N LYS A 246 23.96 -10.28 -4.97
CA LYS A 246 24.10 -8.98 -4.30
C LYS A 246 25.56 -8.51 -4.27
N GLU A 247 26.51 -9.43 -4.15
CA GLU A 247 27.94 -9.14 -4.18
C GLU A 247 28.42 -8.83 -5.62
N ASP A 248 27.97 -9.63 -6.58
CA ASP A 248 28.24 -9.46 -8.01
C ASP A 248 27.00 -9.87 -8.82
N HIS A 249 26.35 -8.87 -9.42
CA HIS A 249 25.12 -9.06 -10.23
C HIS A 249 25.33 -10.00 -11.44
N GLY A 250 26.58 -10.25 -11.85
CA GLY A 250 26.94 -11.21 -12.90
C GLY A 250 27.18 -12.63 -12.42
N ALA A 251 27.35 -12.86 -11.10
CA ALA A 251 27.77 -14.15 -10.54
C ALA A 251 26.73 -15.26 -10.69
N VAL A 252 25.45 -14.92 -10.65
CA VAL A 252 24.33 -15.84 -10.82
C VAL A 252 23.20 -15.20 -11.60
N LYS A 253 22.36 -16.03 -12.23
CA LYS A 253 21.15 -15.53 -12.93
C LYS A 253 20.20 -14.89 -11.91
N PHE A 254 19.73 -13.71 -12.22
CA PHE A 254 18.72 -13.01 -11.43
C PHE A 254 17.37 -13.76 -11.46
N GLU A 255 16.89 -14.15 -10.29
CA GLU A 255 15.59 -14.79 -10.10
C GLU A 255 14.58 -13.72 -9.63
N ALA A 256 13.98 -12.98 -10.58
CA ALA A 256 13.21 -11.77 -10.33
C ALA A 256 12.24 -11.89 -9.14
N ASN A 257 11.31 -12.85 -9.17
CA ASN A 257 10.33 -13.00 -8.11
C ASN A 257 10.95 -13.40 -6.76
N THR A 258 11.90 -14.34 -6.77
CA THR A 258 12.51 -14.87 -5.54
C THR A 258 13.39 -13.81 -4.87
N PHE A 259 14.25 -13.14 -5.64
CA PHE A 259 15.14 -12.11 -5.08
C PHE A 259 14.38 -10.84 -4.68
N ALA A 260 13.34 -10.44 -5.44
CA ALA A 260 12.45 -9.37 -5.05
C ALA A 260 11.73 -9.67 -3.71
N ASN A 261 11.32 -10.93 -3.48
CA ASN A 261 10.76 -11.35 -2.20
C ASN A 261 11.78 -11.31 -1.06
N ILE A 262 13.01 -11.75 -1.29
CA ILE A 262 14.07 -11.63 -0.28
C ILE A 262 14.31 -10.16 0.07
N ILE A 263 14.46 -9.29 -0.94
CA ILE A 263 14.68 -7.86 -0.73
C ILE A 263 13.50 -7.24 0.02
N GLY A 264 12.28 -7.49 -0.41
CA GLY A 264 11.08 -6.86 0.16
C GLY A 264 10.67 -7.40 1.52
N ARG A 265 10.80 -8.73 1.74
CA ARG A 265 10.24 -9.42 2.92
C ARG A 265 11.27 -9.79 3.97
N VAL A 266 12.54 -10.00 3.60
CA VAL A 266 13.56 -10.55 4.52
C VAL A 266 14.60 -9.52 4.91
N ASN A 267 15.07 -8.69 3.96
CA ASN A 267 16.14 -7.75 4.26
C ASN A 267 15.74 -6.70 5.31
N GLU A 268 16.71 -6.30 6.14
CA GLU A 268 16.53 -5.26 7.16
C GLU A 268 16.29 -3.85 6.57
N ASP A 269 16.64 -3.63 5.31
CA ASP A 269 16.36 -2.43 4.52
C ASP A 269 15.19 -2.63 3.54
N GLY A 270 14.47 -3.72 3.67
CA GLY A 270 13.30 -4.08 2.86
C GLY A 270 12.00 -3.47 3.34
N ALA A 271 10.94 -3.69 2.54
CA ALA A 271 9.62 -3.11 2.79
C ALA A 271 8.99 -3.61 4.10
N TRP A 272 9.17 -4.91 4.43
CA TRP A 272 8.60 -5.45 5.66
C TRP A 272 9.29 -4.92 6.91
N ALA A 273 10.60 -4.73 6.86
CA ALA A 273 11.36 -4.06 7.93
C ALA A 273 10.85 -2.64 8.20
N ALA A 274 10.54 -1.87 7.15
CA ALA A 274 9.96 -0.54 7.29
C ALA A 274 8.58 -0.57 7.96
N ILE A 275 7.74 -1.56 7.63
CA ILE A 275 6.43 -1.78 8.29
C ILE A 275 6.63 -2.13 9.78
N LYS A 276 7.55 -3.02 10.11
CA LYS A 276 7.85 -3.37 11.51
C LYS A 276 8.35 -2.18 12.31
N GLN A 277 9.19 -1.33 11.72
CA GLN A 277 9.64 -0.08 12.36
C GLN A 277 8.48 0.88 12.62
N THR A 278 7.54 1.01 11.68
CA THR A 278 6.33 1.83 11.81
C THR A 278 5.43 1.30 12.94
N LYS A 279 5.24 -0.02 12.98
CA LYS A 279 4.47 -0.71 14.05
C LYS A 279 5.11 -0.53 15.42
N ALA A 280 6.42 -0.68 15.52
CA ALA A 280 7.17 -0.52 16.77
C ALA A 280 7.08 0.90 17.35
N LYS A 281 6.82 1.91 16.53
CA LYS A 281 6.61 3.31 16.94
C LYS A 281 5.14 3.65 17.20
N ASP A 282 4.24 2.69 17.19
CA ASP A 282 2.78 2.91 17.33
C ASP A 282 2.21 3.92 16.32
N GLN A 283 2.69 3.87 15.09
CA GLN A 283 2.32 4.82 14.04
C GLN A 283 1.17 4.33 13.14
N PHE A 284 0.47 3.28 13.52
CA PHE A 284 -0.76 2.82 12.86
C PHE A 284 -1.99 3.17 13.69
N THR A 285 -3.07 3.46 12.98
CA THR A 285 -4.43 3.50 13.49
C THR A 285 -5.37 2.84 12.50
N TYR A 286 -6.65 2.72 12.82
CA TYR A 286 -7.57 1.97 11.97
C TYR A 286 -8.78 2.81 11.57
N ASN A 287 -9.33 2.52 10.40
CA ASN A 287 -10.68 2.94 10.06
C ASN A 287 -11.65 2.40 11.12
N GLU A 288 -12.32 3.29 11.81
CA GLU A 288 -13.21 2.90 12.92
C GLU A 288 -14.58 2.39 12.44
N PHE A 289 -14.95 2.70 11.19
CA PHE A 289 -16.12 2.10 10.58
C PHE A 289 -15.71 0.86 9.77
N TYR A 290 -16.14 -0.31 10.25
CA TYR A 290 -15.87 -1.62 9.65
C TYR A 290 -17.16 -2.44 9.43
N GLY A 291 -18.31 -1.78 9.47
CA GLY A 291 -19.60 -2.35 9.11
C GLY A 291 -19.79 -2.55 7.60
N LEU A 292 -20.92 -3.13 7.24
CA LEU A 292 -21.38 -3.10 5.85
C LEU A 292 -21.67 -1.67 5.44
N PRO A 293 -21.53 -1.34 4.15
CA PRO A 293 -21.92 -0.03 3.65
C PRO A 293 -23.36 0.31 4.07
N THR A 294 -23.57 1.50 4.60
CA THR A 294 -24.89 1.97 4.99
C THR A 294 -25.76 2.25 3.77
N GLU A 295 -27.07 2.49 3.98
CA GLU A 295 -27.99 2.82 2.87
C GLU A 295 -27.54 4.08 2.14
N SER A 296 -27.21 5.13 2.88
CA SER A 296 -26.71 6.38 2.29
C SER A 296 -25.34 6.22 1.60
N GLN A 297 -24.43 5.40 2.13
CA GLN A 297 -23.18 5.09 1.44
C GLN A 297 -23.41 4.37 0.10
N ASN A 298 -24.37 3.44 0.05
CA ASN A 298 -24.72 2.75 -1.19
C ASN A 298 -25.35 3.70 -2.21
N LEU A 299 -26.16 4.67 -1.74
CA LEU A 299 -26.87 5.59 -2.61
C LEU A 299 -25.98 6.74 -3.11
N TYR A 300 -25.19 7.34 -2.24
CA TYR A 300 -24.46 8.58 -2.52
C TYR A 300 -22.93 8.40 -2.66
N GLY A 301 -22.37 7.27 -2.24
CA GLY A 301 -20.92 7.08 -2.15
C GLY A 301 -20.16 7.35 -3.45
N GLY A 302 -20.71 6.96 -4.60
CA GLY A 302 -20.09 7.22 -5.90
C GLY A 302 -20.04 8.72 -6.25
N GLN A 303 -21.11 9.46 -5.95
CA GLN A 303 -21.17 10.90 -6.17
C GLN A 303 -20.22 11.65 -5.24
N MET A 304 -20.18 11.27 -3.95
CA MET A 304 -19.30 11.85 -2.95
C MET A 304 -17.83 11.61 -3.31
N SER A 305 -17.49 10.40 -3.74
CA SER A 305 -16.12 10.07 -4.22
C SER A 305 -15.72 10.96 -5.39
N THR A 306 -16.58 11.07 -6.39
CA THR A 306 -16.33 11.92 -7.57
C THR A 306 -16.15 13.40 -7.18
N HIS A 307 -16.93 13.90 -6.22
CA HIS A 307 -16.81 15.26 -5.72
C HIS A 307 -15.45 15.50 -5.06
N CYS A 308 -15.03 14.59 -4.17
CA CYS A 308 -13.70 14.65 -3.53
C CYS A 308 -12.57 14.61 -4.56
N GLU A 309 -12.61 13.66 -5.48
CA GLU A 309 -11.56 13.50 -6.50
C GLU A 309 -11.39 14.74 -7.36
N LYS A 310 -12.49 15.34 -7.80
CA LYS A 310 -12.48 16.58 -8.58
C LYS A 310 -11.89 17.75 -7.80
N PHE A 311 -12.34 17.95 -6.56
CA PHE A 311 -11.86 19.06 -5.73
C PHE A 311 -10.37 18.92 -5.42
N PHE A 312 -9.93 17.76 -5.00
CA PHE A 312 -8.53 17.51 -4.64
C PHE A 312 -7.60 17.66 -5.85
N THR A 313 -8.00 17.15 -7.01
CA THR A 313 -7.24 17.33 -8.24
C THR A 313 -7.11 18.82 -8.59
N LYS A 314 -8.19 19.60 -8.55
CA LYS A 314 -8.17 21.04 -8.80
C LYS A 314 -7.27 21.79 -7.83
N VAL A 315 -7.29 21.43 -6.54
CA VAL A 315 -6.42 22.02 -5.52
C VAL A 315 -4.94 21.76 -5.84
N ILE A 316 -4.59 20.52 -6.15
CA ILE A 316 -3.19 20.16 -6.48
C ILE A 316 -2.72 20.88 -7.74
N LEU A 317 -3.57 20.95 -8.79
CA LEU A 317 -3.30 21.68 -10.04
C LEU A 317 -3.31 23.20 -9.89
N LYS A 318 -3.70 23.75 -8.73
CA LYS A 318 -3.86 25.19 -8.45
C LYS A 318 -5.04 25.82 -9.21
N GLU A 319 -5.99 25.04 -9.63
CA GLU A 319 -7.24 25.49 -10.27
C GLU A 319 -8.33 25.84 -9.26
N ALA A 320 -8.15 25.46 -7.98
CA ALA A 320 -8.99 25.85 -6.86
C ALA A 320 -8.12 26.45 -5.74
N ASN A 321 -8.70 27.38 -4.97
CA ASN A 321 -8.04 27.97 -3.81
C ASN A 321 -8.45 27.20 -2.55
N LEU A 322 -7.54 26.42 -2.00
CA LEU A 322 -7.81 25.56 -0.86
C LEU A 322 -8.36 26.32 0.36
N GLU A 323 -7.87 27.55 0.62
CA GLU A 323 -8.29 28.29 1.81
C GLU A 323 -9.71 28.88 1.68
N SER A 324 -10.05 29.44 0.52
CA SER A 324 -11.39 30.01 0.30
C SER A 324 -12.45 28.98 -0.05
N ASP A 325 -12.06 27.85 -0.67
CA ASP A 325 -13.00 26.91 -1.25
C ASP A 325 -13.24 25.68 -0.35
N TRP A 326 -12.45 25.53 0.73
CA TRP A 326 -12.55 24.37 1.62
C TRP A 326 -13.91 24.23 2.30
N ASP A 327 -14.43 25.32 2.88
CA ASP A 327 -15.70 25.29 3.60
C ASP A 327 -16.86 25.00 2.65
N ASN A 328 -16.77 25.53 1.43
CA ASN A 328 -17.75 25.22 0.38
C ASN A 328 -17.67 23.73 -0.03
N PHE A 329 -16.46 23.19 -0.22
CA PHE A 329 -16.26 21.77 -0.49
C PHE A 329 -16.89 20.88 0.59
N VAL A 330 -16.65 21.17 1.87
CA VAL A 330 -17.24 20.42 2.99
C VAL A 330 -18.77 20.56 3.01
N SER A 331 -19.29 21.75 2.73
CA SER A 331 -20.73 22.00 2.65
C SER A 331 -21.38 21.21 1.50
N GLU A 332 -20.75 21.20 0.32
CA GLU A 332 -21.22 20.42 -0.83
C GLU A 332 -21.12 18.92 -0.58
N TRP A 333 -20.05 18.46 0.08
CA TRP A 333 -19.89 17.06 0.49
C TRP A 333 -21.05 16.64 1.41
N ASN A 334 -21.38 17.45 2.42
CA ASN A 334 -22.49 17.19 3.33
C ASN A 334 -23.82 17.13 2.60
N SER A 335 -24.09 18.09 1.69
CA SER A 335 -25.35 18.14 0.93
C SER A 335 -25.47 17.07 -0.16
N SER A 336 -24.36 16.43 -0.52
CA SER A 336 -24.31 15.31 -1.48
C SER A 336 -24.50 13.93 -0.85
N GLY A 337 -25.00 13.85 0.39
CA GLY A 337 -25.25 12.62 1.13
C GLY A 337 -24.26 12.36 2.30
N GLY A 338 -23.28 13.24 2.48
CA GLY A 338 -22.29 13.10 3.54
C GLY A 338 -22.85 13.24 4.95
N LYS A 339 -23.89 14.11 5.10
CA LYS A 339 -24.59 14.26 6.37
C LYS A 339 -25.31 12.97 6.76
N GLU A 340 -26.08 12.40 5.86
CA GLU A 340 -26.83 11.16 6.06
C GLU A 340 -25.87 10.00 6.35
N CYS A 341 -24.79 9.85 5.59
CA CYS A 341 -23.74 8.86 5.87
C CYS A 341 -23.15 9.02 7.28
N SER A 342 -22.89 10.27 7.69
CA SER A 342 -22.33 10.57 9.00
C SER A 342 -23.29 10.20 10.14
N GLU A 343 -24.58 10.47 9.98
CA GLU A 343 -25.63 10.12 10.94
C GLU A 343 -25.76 8.60 11.11
N GLU A 344 -25.88 7.86 10.00
CA GLU A 344 -25.98 6.39 10.00
C GLU A 344 -24.74 5.71 10.61
N ILE A 345 -23.55 6.18 10.23
CA ILE A 345 -22.29 5.60 10.73
C ILE A 345 -22.09 5.89 12.22
N ASN A 346 -22.44 7.08 12.67
CA ASN A 346 -22.36 7.41 14.09
C ASN A 346 -23.43 6.68 14.93
N ALA A 347 -24.61 6.41 14.38
CA ALA A 347 -25.59 5.52 15.02
C ALA A 347 -25.03 4.11 15.18
N TRP A 348 -24.45 3.55 14.11
CA TRP A 348 -23.77 2.25 14.13
C TRP A 348 -22.61 2.21 15.14
N TYR A 349 -21.83 3.28 15.23
CA TYR A 349 -20.69 3.37 16.14
C TYR A 349 -21.12 3.43 17.62
N ALA A 350 -22.18 4.17 17.90
CA ALA A 350 -22.73 4.30 19.26
C ALA A 350 -23.21 2.96 19.84
N GLU A 351 -23.71 2.05 19.00
CA GLU A 351 -24.16 0.72 19.42
C GLU A 351 -22.99 -0.23 19.78
N ARG A 352 -21.75 0.12 19.48
CA ARG A 352 -20.57 -0.74 19.60
C ARG A 352 -19.53 -0.23 20.60
N LYS A 353 -19.85 0.87 21.26
CA LYS A 353 -19.14 1.34 22.44
C LYS A 353 -19.71 0.68 23.70
#